data_21a11a62aaa290fdae7dcf2445770f4c
#
_entry.id   21a11a62aaa290fdae7dcf2445770f4c
#
_cell.length_a   1.000
_cell.length_b   1.000
_cell.length_c   1.000
_cell.angle_alpha   90.00
_cell.angle_beta   90.00
_cell.angle_gamma   90.00
#
_symmetry.space_group_name_H-M   'P 1'
#
loop_
_entity.id
_entity.type
_entity.pdbx_description
1 polymer ?
#
loop_
_entity_poly.entity_id
_entity_poly.type
_entity_poly.pdbx_seq_one_letter_code
_entity_poly.pdbx_strand_id
1 'polypeptide(L)'
;MAAVSCGGDAAKADSCCKDSSKSENEQCSEKKECCNAAIDNMMSRRSIRDYKPDAVSRGLIKQIMLCGINAPNGQNKQSWEVRVVDTKALQNEIKGLAGGERIASCFYNAPVWVFIARDKSYDFSTIDCGLLSENIMLAANSMGIGSVCLGSPVRFIFDSPDKEQILGKLGFSDGYELCICIALGYPNSTPDAKPRNINKVKFID
;
A
#
# COMPACT_ATOMS: atom_id res chain seq x y z
N MET A 1 26.54 -1.02 -14.81
CA MET A 1 25.66 -2.17 -14.55
C MET A 1 26.35 -3.00 -13.49
N ALA A 2 25.90 -2.91 -12.26
CA ALA A 2 26.41 -3.74 -11.16
C ALA A 2 25.25 -4.62 -10.68
N ALA A 3 25.40 -5.92 -10.87
CA ALA A 3 24.45 -6.92 -10.40
C ALA A 3 24.56 -7.01 -8.87
N VAL A 4 23.46 -6.74 -8.16
CA VAL A 4 23.36 -7.00 -6.72
C VAL A 4 22.98 -8.47 -6.55
N SER A 5 23.93 -9.26 -6.06
CA SER A 5 23.73 -10.65 -5.64
C SER A 5 22.90 -10.67 -4.35
N CYS A 6 21.70 -11.19 -4.41
CA CYS A 6 20.92 -11.55 -3.23
C CYS A 6 21.38 -12.94 -2.75
N GLY A 7 22.34 -12.99 -1.86
CA GLY A 7 22.63 -14.15 -1.03
C GLY A 7 21.78 -14.08 0.23
N GLY A 8 20.74 -14.90 0.33
CA GLY A 8 19.89 -15.04 1.50
C GLY A 8 19.58 -16.52 1.70
N ASP A 9 19.98 -17.05 2.83
CA ASP A 9 20.00 -18.45 3.24
C ASP A 9 18.69 -19.21 3.03
N ALA A 10 18.79 -20.29 2.23
CA ALA A 10 17.74 -21.27 1.96
C ALA A 10 17.55 -22.29 3.11
N ALA A 11 17.66 -21.88 4.36
CA ALA A 11 17.72 -22.82 5.50
C ALA A 11 16.51 -22.79 6.45
N LYS A 12 15.31 -22.39 6.01
CA LYS A 12 14.09 -22.44 6.85
C LYS A 12 12.82 -23.01 6.20
N ALA A 13 12.94 -23.65 5.04
CA ALA A 13 11.79 -24.26 4.37
C ALA A 13 11.58 -25.76 4.67
N ASP A 14 12.48 -26.42 5.43
CA ASP A 14 12.49 -27.90 5.58
C ASP A 14 11.92 -28.43 6.90
N SER A 15 11.23 -27.62 7.70
CA SER A 15 10.74 -28.08 9.01
C SER A 15 9.25 -28.50 9.04
N CYS A 16 8.53 -28.42 7.93
CA CYS A 16 7.08 -28.73 7.90
C CYS A 16 6.72 -30.12 7.33
N CYS A 17 7.69 -30.94 6.93
CA CYS A 17 7.43 -32.24 6.29
C CYS A 17 8.28 -33.36 6.92
N LYS A 18 8.19 -33.59 8.22
CA LYS A 18 8.70 -34.83 8.84
C LYS A 18 7.74 -35.30 9.92
N ASP A 19 6.74 -36.06 9.53
CA ASP A 19 6.21 -37.18 10.30
C ASP A 19 5.58 -38.16 9.33
N SER A 20 6.39 -39.16 8.95
CA SER A 20 6.00 -40.28 8.12
C SER A 20 5.93 -41.54 9.00
N SER A 21 4.76 -41.83 9.51
CA SER A 21 4.38 -43.19 9.89
C SER A 21 2.85 -43.30 10.05
N LYS A 22 2.15 -43.54 8.96
CA LYS A 22 0.88 -44.27 8.95
C LYS A 22 0.58 -44.82 7.53
N SER A 23 0.13 -46.06 7.52
CA SER A 23 -0.19 -46.99 6.47
C SER A 23 -0.83 -46.44 5.20
N GLU A 24 -0.36 -46.96 4.06
CA GLU A 24 -0.95 -46.88 2.73
C GLU A 24 -2.37 -47.49 2.74
N ASN A 25 -3.34 -46.71 2.34
CA ASN A 25 -4.67 -47.02 1.81
C ASN A 25 -5.78 -46.22 2.47
N GLU A 26 -5.81 -44.90 2.24
CA GLU A 26 -7.04 -44.14 2.21
C GLU A 26 -6.86 -43.03 1.18
N GLN A 27 -7.82 -42.92 0.26
CA GLN A 27 -7.85 -41.92 -0.80
C GLN A 27 -7.67 -40.53 -0.21
N CYS A 28 -6.50 -39.92 -0.40
CA CYS A 28 -6.18 -38.57 -0.02
C CYS A 28 -6.94 -37.59 -0.94
N SER A 29 -8.19 -37.31 -0.61
CA SER A 29 -9.01 -36.24 -1.21
C SER A 29 -8.91 -34.93 -0.45
N GLU A 30 -8.03 -34.80 0.55
CA GLU A 30 -7.72 -33.52 1.18
C GLU A 30 -6.61 -32.83 0.38
N LYS A 31 -7.03 -31.83 -0.42
CA LYS A 31 -6.10 -30.89 -1.03
C LYS A 31 -5.22 -30.31 0.07
N LYS A 32 -3.93 -30.71 0.12
CA LYS A 32 -2.90 -29.96 0.83
C LYS A 32 -3.03 -28.52 0.35
N GLU A 33 -3.58 -27.63 1.18
CA GLU A 33 -3.50 -26.19 0.94
C GLU A 33 -2.03 -25.86 0.86
N CYS A 34 -1.55 -25.67 -0.36
CA CYS A 34 -0.18 -25.23 -0.60
C CYS A 34 -0.09 -23.80 -0.09
N CYS A 35 0.57 -23.59 1.06
CA CYS A 35 0.81 -22.25 1.61
C CYS A 35 1.48 -21.39 0.53
N ASN A 36 0.73 -20.44 -0.01
CA ASN A 36 1.23 -19.49 -1.01
C ASN A 36 1.34 -18.12 -0.36
N ALA A 37 2.55 -17.71 -0.05
CA ALA A 37 2.81 -16.44 0.64
C ALA A 37 2.19 -15.22 -0.06
N ALA A 38 2.06 -15.25 -1.39
CA ALA A 38 1.43 -14.15 -2.12
C ALA A 38 -0.09 -14.12 -1.87
N ILE A 39 -0.74 -15.28 -1.88
CA ILE A 39 -2.18 -15.39 -1.58
C ILE A 39 -2.43 -14.99 -0.13
N ASP A 40 -1.63 -15.51 0.81
CA ASP A 40 -1.75 -15.22 2.23
C ASP A 40 -1.60 -13.72 2.50
N ASN A 41 -0.64 -13.07 1.84
CA ASN A 41 -0.44 -11.63 1.94
C ASN A 41 -1.66 -10.84 1.44
N MET A 42 -2.22 -11.22 0.29
CA MET A 42 -3.44 -10.57 -0.25
C MET A 42 -4.64 -10.80 0.68
N MET A 43 -4.81 -12.00 1.22
CA MET A 43 -5.94 -12.36 2.07
C MET A 43 -5.83 -11.79 3.48
N SER A 44 -4.62 -11.58 4.01
CA SER A 44 -4.37 -11.04 5.35
C SER A 44 -4.37 -9.52 5.42
N ARG A 45 -4.09 -8.81 4.31
CA ARG A 45 -4.03 -7.35 4.30
C ARG A 45 -5.34 -6.73 4.77
N ARG A 46 -5.24 -5.76 5.67
CA ARG A 46 -6.38 -4.98 6.20
C ARG A 46 -6.15 -3.48 6.01
N SER A 47 -7.24 -2.73 6.00
CA SER A 47 -7.20 -1.26 6.06
C SER A 47 -7.01 -0.82 7.50
N ILE A 48 -5.77 -0.52 7.87
CA ILE A 48 -5.37 -0.10 9.22
C ILE A 48 -5.74 1.36 9.44
N ARG A 49 -6.38 1.67 10.57
CA ARG A 49 -6.83 3.01 10.96
C ARG A 49 -6.44 3.37 12.39
N ASP A 50 -5.47 2.65 12.92
CA ASP A 50 -4.91 2.86 14.24
C ASP A 50 -3.45 2.46 14.20
N TYR A 51 -2.56 3.43 14.41
CA TYR A 51 -1.12 3.29 14.21
C TYR A 51 -0.36 3.58 15.49
N LYS A 52 0.73 2.85 15.70
CA LYS A 52 1.73 3.18 16.71
C LYS A 52 2.44 4.47 16.31
N PRO A 53 2.95 5.25 17.28
CA PRO A 53 3.68 6.50 17.00
C PRO A 53 5.08 6.27 16.43
N ASP A 54 5.51 5.02 16.34
CA ASP A 54 6.86 4.63 15.93
C ASP A 54 7.14 5.04 14.49
N ALA A 55 8.31 5.63 14.26
CA ALA A 55 8.75 6.03 12.93
C ALA A 55 9.07 4.81 12.07
N VAL A 56 8.62 4.83 10.82
CA VAL A 56 9.01 3.85 9.81
C VAL A 56 10.32 4.30 9.17
N SER A 57 11.32 3.42 9.10
CA SER A 57 12.61 3.77 8.52
C SER A 57 12.50 4.11 7.04
N ARG A 58 13.24 5.12 6.56
CA ARG A 58 13.25 5.48 5.12
C ARG A 58 13.72 4.35 4.22
N GLY A 59 14.58 3.46 4.72
CA GLY A 59 14.99 2.25 3.99
C GLY A 59 13.80 1.34 3.70
N LEU A 60 12.97 1.10 4.70
CA LEU A 60 11.75 0.29 4.56
C LEU A 60 10.73 0.98 3.66
N ILE A 61 10.50 2.29 3.84
CA ILE A 61 9.61 3.07 2.97
C ILE A 61 10.08 2.98 1.51
N LYS A 62 11.38 3.16 1.26
CA LYS A 62 11.94 3.05 -0.10
C LYS A 62 11.69 1.69 -0.72
N GLN A 63 11.85 0.62 0.05
CA GLN A 63 11.57 -0.74 -0.43
C GLN A 63 10.10 -0.93 -0.78
N ILE A 64 9.19 -0.44 0.05
CA ILE A 64 7.74 -0.44 -0.23
C ILE A 64 7.44 0.32 -1.52
N MET A 65 8.02 1.51 -1.70
CA MET A 65 7.81 2.31 -2.92
C MET A 65 8.39 1.62 -4.16
N LEU A 66 9.54 0.96 -4.06
CA LEU A 66 10.11 0.17 -5.17
C LEU A 66 9.17 -0.98 -5.59
N CYS A 67 8.53 -1.65 -4.65
CA CYS A 67 7.49 -2.64 -4.98
C CYS A 67 6.27 -1.96 -5.65
N GLY A 68 5.88 -0.80 -5.15
CA GLY A 68 4.78 -0.01 -5.71
C GLY A 68 4.97 0.28 -7.19
N ILE A 69 6.11 0.89 -7.56
CA ILE A 69 6.40 1.30 -8.94
C ILE A 69 6.56 0.13 -9.92
N ASN A 70 6.66 -1.11 -9.43
CA ASN A 70 6.62 -2.32 -10.25
C ASN A 70 5.18 -2.75 -10.62
N ALA A 71 4.16 -2.01 -10.22
CA ALA A 71 2.79 -2.26 -10.67
C ALA A 71 2.70 -2.14 -12.20
N PRO A 72 1.86 -2.98 -12.84
CA PRO A 72 1.58 -2.79 -14.26
C PRO A 72 0.93 -1.42 -14.48
N ASN A 73 1.25 -0.80 -15.62
CA ASN A 73 0.68 0.49 -15.99
C ASN A 73 0.53 0.59 -17.52
N GLY A 74 -0.39 1.41 -17.98
CA GLY A 74 -0.71 1.51 -19.40
C GLY A 74 0.49 1.93 -20.25
N GLN A 75 0.88 1.08 -21.21
CA GLN A 75 1.97 1.34 -22.15
C GLN A 75 3.32 1.66 -21.47
N ASN A 76 3.50 1.29 -20.22
CA ASN A 76 4.65 1.67 -19.40
C ASN A 76 4.88 3.20 -19.33
N LYS A 77 3.79 3.98 -19.36
CA LYS A 77 3.87 5.45 -19.30
C LYS A 77 4.23 5.97 -17.92
N GLN A 78 4.04 5.13 -16.89
CA GLN A 78 4.31 5.52 -15.50
C GLN A 78 3.64 6.86 -15.18
N SER A 79 2.33 6.95 -15.51
CA SER A 79 1.51 8.16 -15.54
C SER A 79 1.11 8.63 -14.12
N TRP A 80 1.99 8.43 -13.17
CA TRP A 80 1.83 8.79 -11.76
C TRP A 80 3.10 9.42 -11.20
N GLU A 81 2.92 10.24 -10.18
CA GLU A 81 4.00 10.73 -9.32
C GLU A 81 3.65 10.43 -7.87
N VAL A 82 4.68 10.12 -7.06
CA VAL A 82 4.53 9.81 -5.64
C VAL A 82 5.32 10.79 -4.79
N ARG A 83 4.71 11.31 -3.73
CA ARG A 83 5.37 12.11 -2.71
C ARG A 83 5.14 11.47 -1.35
N VAL A 84 6.21 11.27 -0.62
CA VAL A 84 6.18 10.66 0.72
C VAL A 84 6.52 11.73 1.75
N VAL A 85 5.63 11.92 2.70
CA VAL A 85 5.78 12.84 3.82
C VAL A 85 5.95 12.02 5.10
N ASP A 86 7.18 11.91 5.58
CA ASP A 86 7.60 11.11 6.74
C ASP A 86 8.16 11.96 7.89
N THR A 87 8.10 13.30 7.76
CA THR A 87 8.56 14.23 8.79
C THR A 87 7.40 14.95 9.46
N LYS A 88 7.43 15.03 10.78
CA LYS A 88 6.43 15.76 11.57
C LYS A 88 6.35 17.25 11.18
N ALA A 89 7.49 17.85 10.81
CA ALA A 89 7.54 19.25 10.40
C ALA A 89 6.61 19.49 9.18
N LEU A 90 6.81 18.75 8.09
CA LEU A 90 6.01 18.92 6.88
C LEU A 90 4.56 18.45 7.08
N GLN A 91 4.32 17.37 7.86
CA GLN A 91 2.96 16.96 8.24
C GLN A 91 2.22 18.11 8.97
N ASN A 92 2.87 18.79 9.93
CA ASN A 92 2.28 19.89 10.66
C ASN A 92 2.03 21.13 9.76
N GLU A 93 2.91 21.41 8.81
CA GLU A 93 2.70 22.47 7.83
C GLU A 93 1.48 22.19 6.94
N ILE A 94 1.39 20.99 6.35
CA ILE A 94 0.23 20.57 5.54
C ILE A 94 -1.05 20.58 6.39
N LYS A 95 -0.97 20.09 7.64
CA LYS A 95 -2.06 20.12 8.59
C LYS A 95 -2.57 21.54 8.84
N GLY A 96 -1.68 22.50 9.08
CA GLY A 96 -2.05 23.90 9.30
C GLY A 96 -2.79 24.53 8.12
N LEU A 97 -2.37 24.18 6.89
CA LEU A 97 -2.95 24.71 5.66
C LEU A 97 -4.26 24.00 5.24
N ALA A 98 -4.42 22.73 5.54
CA ALA A 98 -5.51 21.89 5.04
C ALA A 98 -6.63 21.63 6.07
N GLY A 99 -6.89 22.58 6.98
CA GLY A 99 -7.97 22.47 7.95
C GLY A 99 -7.61 21.79 9.26
N GLY A 100 -6.34 21.83 9.67
CA GLY A 100 -5.88 21.45 11.00
C GLY A 100 -6.06 19.97 11.32
N GLU A 101 -6.69 19.67 12.46
CA GLU A 101 -6.90 18.30 12.94
C GLU A 101 -7.74 17.45 11.97
N ARG A 102 -8.55 18.06 11.13
CA ARG A 102 -9.43 17.36 10.20
C ARG A 102 -8.65 16.53 9.18
N ILE A 103 -7.58 17.07 8.60
CA ILE A 103 -6.75 16.31 7.66
C ILE A 103 -5.90 15.26 8.40
N ALA A 104 -5.38 15.59 9.59
CA ALA A 104 -4.61 14.65 10.39
C ALA A 104 -5.45 13.44 10.79
N SER A 105 -6.71 13.64 11.20
CA SER A 105 -7.64 12.57 11.54
C SER A 105 -7.94 11.64 10.35
N CYS A 106 -7.92 12.15 9.11
CA CYS A 106 -8.09 11.32 7.92
C CYS A 106 -6.93 10.37 7.69
N PHE A 107 -5.71 10.75 8.10
CA PHE A 107 -4.55 9.87 8.07
C PHE A 107 -4.41 9.02 9.34
N TYR A 108 -5.37 9.11 10.26
CA TYR A 108 -5.38 8.32 11.52
C TYR A 108 -4.08 8.46 12.32
N ASN A 109 -3.47 9.63 12.30
CA ASN A 109 -2.18 9.94 12.92
C ASN A 109 -1.01 9.04 12.45
N ALA A 110 -1.12 8.46 11.27
CA ALA A 110 -0.05 7.63 10.70
C ALA A 110 1.27 8.43 10.60
N PRO A 111 2.42 7.80 10.88
CA PRO A 111 3.71 8.46 10.81
C PRO A 111 4.17 8.78 9.39
N VAL A 112 3.59 8.12 8.38
CA VAL A 112 3.95 8.32 6.96
C VAL A 112 2.69 8.57 6.14
N TRP A 113 2.70 9.65 5.37
CA TRP A 113 1.65 10.00 4.41
C TRP A 113 2.21 9.91 3.00
N VAL A 114 1.52 9.17 2.15
CA VAL A 114 1.87 9.03 0.73
C VAL A 114 0.80 9.73 -0.09
N PHE A 115 1.23 10.64 -0.94
CA PHE A 115 0.39 11.37 -1.89
C PHE A 115 0.72 10.86 -3.29
N ILE A 116 -0.28 10.50 -4.06
CA ILE A 116 -0.16 9.97 -5.42
C ILE A 116 -0.94 10.88 -6.34
N ALA A 117 -0.26 11.44 -7.33
CA ALA A 117 -0.85 12.26 -8.38
C ALA A 117 -0.85 11.51 -9.71
N ARG A 118 -1.85 11.79 -10.54
CA ARG A 118 -2.04 11.24 -11.87
C ARG A 118 -1.70 12.26 -12.96
N ASP A 119 -1.20 11.81 -14.08
CA ASP A 119 -1.10 12.62 -15.30
C ASP A 119 -2.51 12.86 -15.88
N LYS A 120 -2.95 14.12 -15.96
CA LYS A 120 -4.27 14.51 -16.49
C LYS A 120 -4.43 14.26 -17.97
N SER A 121 -3.32 14.19 -18.71
CA SER A 121 -3.33 13.98 -20.16
C SER A 121 -3.50 12.53 -20.57
N TYR A 122 -3.48 11.59 -19.63
CA TYR A 122 -3.55 10.16 -19.91
C TYR A 122 -4.77 9.49 -19.28
N ASP A 123 -5.65 8.96 -20.11
CA ASP A 123 -6.96 8.43 -19.71
C ASP A 123 -6.89 7.29 -18.66
N PHE A 124 -5.85 6.45 -18.75
CA PHE A 124 -5.68 5.32 -17.82
C PHE A 124 -4.92 5.67 -16.53
N SER A 125 -4.46 6.91 -16.37
CA SER A 125 -3.64 7.34 -15.23
C SER A 125 -4.29 7.08 -13.87
N THR A 126 -5.61 7.20 -13.76
CA THR A 126 -6.35 6.88 -12.53
C THR A 126 -6.30 5.38 -12.20
N ILE A 127 -6.37 4.52 -13.23
CA ILE A 127 -6.23 3.06 -13.07
C ILE A 127 -4.80 2.73 -12.64
N ASP A 128 -3.81 3.33 -13.31
CA ASP A 128 -2.38 3.17 -12.98
C ASP A 128 -2.09 3.56 -11.53
N CYS A 129 -2.67 4.67 -11.04
CA CYS A 129 -2.57 5.07 -9.62
C CYS A 129 -3.19 4.04 -8.66
N GLY A 130 -4.29 3.40 -9.05
CA GLY A 130 -4.94 2.34 -8.27
C GLY A 130 -4.07 1.09 -8.18
N LEU A 131 -3.49 0.64 -9.29
CA LEU A 131 -2.58 -0.50 -9.35
C LEU A 131 -1.31 -0.26 -8.53
N LEU A 132 -0.69 0.92 -8.68
CA LEU A 132 0.43 1.37 -7.86
C LEU A 132 0.09 1.32 -6.37
N SER A 133 -1.08 1.84 -5.99
CA SER A 133 -1.53 1.90 -4.60
C SER A 133 -1.68 0.52 -3.99
N GLU A 134 -2.25 -0.45 -4.71
CA GLU A 134 -2.40 -1.81 -4.20
C GLU A 134 -1.04 -2.48 -4.02
N ASN A 135 -0.10 -2.34 -4.97
CA ASN A 135 1.26 -2.87 -4.80
C ASN A 135 1.97 -2.27 -3.57
N ILE A 136 1.84 -0.95 -3.34
CA ILE A 136 2.37 -0.30 -2.12
C ILE A 136 1.77 -0.95 -0.87
N MET A 137 0.45 -1.15 -0.83
CA MET A 137 -0.23 -1.70 0.34
C MET A 137 0.09 -3.17 0.58
N LEU A 138 0.24 -3.97 -0.48
CA LEU A 138 0.66 -5.38 -0.36
C LEU A 138 2.11 -5.50 0.10
N ALA A 139 3.01 -4.67 -0.44
CA ALA A 139 4.39 -4.62 0.02
C ALA A 139 4.49 -4.20 1.49
N ALA A 140 3.74 -3.18 1.90
CA ALA A 140 3.67 -2.75 3.29
C ALA A 140 3.22 -3.90 4.19
N ASN A 141 2.13 -4.60 3.84
CA ASN A 141 1.58 -5.72 4.62
C ASN A 141 2.61 -6.85 4.78
N SER A 142 3.32 -7.23 3.71
CA SER A 142 4.34 -8.28 3.76
C SER A 142 5.55 -7.93 4.64
N MET A 143 5.75 -6.63 4.91
CA MET A 143 6.83 -6.09 5.75
C MET A 143 6.34 -5.69 7.16
N GLY A 144 5.11 -6.08 7.55
CA GLY A 144 4.53 -5.76 8.86
C GLY A 144 4.11 -4.29 9.03
N ILE A 145 3.99 -3.54 7.93
CA ILE A 145 3.52 -2.15 7.93
C ILE A 145 2.04 -2.12 7.56
N GLY A 146 1.24 -1.53 8.43
CA GLY A 146 -0.18 -1.27 8.19
C GLY A 146 -0.37 -0.16 7.15
N SER A 147 -1.45 -0.28 6.37
CA SER A 147 -1.78 0.72 5.35
C SER A 147 -3.29 0.93 5.21
N VAL A 148 -3.68 2.10 4.72
CA VAL A 148 -5.04 2.36 4.25
C VAL A 148 -5.02 3.36 3.10
N CYS A 149 -5.83 3.07 2.08
CA CYS A 149 -6.04 3.94 0.92
C CYS A 149 -7.12 4.97 1.23
N LEU A 150 -6.87 6.25 0.92
CA LEU A 150 -7.65 7.40 1.40
C LEU A 150 -7.98 8.38 0.27
N GLY A 151 -9.27 8.61 0.05
CA GLY A 151 -9.75 9.70 -0.82
C GLY A 151 -10.06 11.00 -0.07
N SER A 152 -10.37 10.93 1.24
CA SER A 152 -10.76 12.11 2.01
C SER A 152 -9.70 13.22 2.07
N PRO A 153 -8.39 12.92 2.26
CA PRO A 153 -7.37 13.96 2.25
C PRO A 153 -7.32 14.74 0.94
N VAL A 154 -7.55 14.07 -0.19
CA VAL A 154 -7.60 14.72 -1.52
C VAL A 154 -8.69 15.79 -1.54
N ARG A 155 -9.90 15.45 -1.11
CA ARG A 155 -11.02 16.39 -1.03
C ARG A 155 -10.71 17.58 -0.13
N PHE A 156 -10.17 17.34 1.08
CA PHE A 156 -9.86 18.41 2.02
C PHE A 156 -8.77 19.34 1.50
N ILE A 157 -7.80 18.83 0.74
CA ILE A 157 -6.79 19.66 0.09
C ILE A 157 -7.45 20.50 -1.01
N PHE A 158 -8.29 19.91 -1.86
CA PHE A 158 -8.96 20.66 -2.93
C PHE A 158 -9.97 21.69 -2.43
N ASP A 159 -10.62 21.44 -1.29
CA ASP A 159 -11.57 22.37 -0.64
C ASP A 159 -10.86 23.46 0.18
N SER A 160 -9.53 23.36 0.39
CA SER A 160 -8.76 24.34 1.16
C SER A 160 -8.51 25.62 0.35
N PRO A 161 -8.63 26.80 0.97
CA PRO A 161 -8.19 28.06 0.35
C PRO A 161 -6.68 28.07 0.07
N ASP A 162 -5.90 27.31 0.83
CA ASP A 162 -4.45 27.19 0.70
C ASP A 162 -4.00 26.02 -0.20
N LYS A 163 -4.90 25.51 -1.04
CA LYS A 163 -4.66 24.37 -1.93
C LYS A 163 -3.35 24.51 -2.72
N GLU A 164 -3.16 25.65 -3.36
CA GLU A 164 -1.97 25.87 -4.21
C GLU A 164 -0.67 25.84 -3.39
N GLN A 165 -0.71 26.35 -2.16
CA GLN A 165 0.44 26.31 -1.26
C GLN A 165 0.76 24.89 -0.81
N ILE A 166 -0.26 24.07 -0.53
CA ILE A 166 -0.09 22.65 -0.17
C ILE A 166 0.49 21.87 -1.35
N LEU A 167 -0.09 22.04 -2.56
CA LEU A 167 0.38 21.37 -3.76
C LEU A 167 1.81 21.81 -4.12
N GLY A 168 2.15 23.09 -3.94
CA GLY A 168 3.51 23.59 -4.11
C GLY A 168 4.52 22.94 -3.17
N LYS A 169 4.14 22.68 -1.89
CA LYS A 169 4.99 21.95 -0.94
C LYS A 169 5.18 20.48 -1.34
N LEU A 170 4.18 19.84 -1.94
CA LEU A 170 4.27 18.49 -2.46
C LEU A 170 5.10 18.41 -3.76
N GLY A 171 5.16 19.51 -4.53
CA GLY A 171 6.05 19.65 -5.68
C GLY A 171 5.78 18.63 -6.79
N PHE A 172 4.52 18.37 -7.12
CA PHE A 172 4.17 17.60 -8.31
C PHE A 172 4.46 18.39 -9.58
N SER A 173 4.80 17.68 -10.66
CA SER A 173 5.05 18.28 -11.96
C SER A 173 3.79 18.90 -12.55
N ASP A 174 3.97 19.90 -13.44
CA ASP A 174 2.86 20.48 -14.18
C ASP A 174 2.10 19.42 -14.97
N GLY A 175 0.77 19.52 -14.99
CA GLY A 175 -0.09 18.53 -15.62
C GLY A 175 -0.50 17.38 -14.72
N TYR A 176 0.13 17.23 -13.55
CA TYR A 176 -0.28 16.21 -12.56
C TYR A 176 -1.35 16.74 -11.61
N GLU A 177 -2.20 15.85 -11.14
CA GLU A 177 -3.30 16.15 -10.23
C GLU A 177 -3.33 15.10 -9.10
N LEU A 178 -3.42 15.55 -7.85
CA LEU A 178 -3.53 14.67 -6.70
C LEU A 178 -4.75 13.75 -6.85
N CYS A 179 -4.53 12.45 -6.82
CA CYS A 179 -5.54 11.42 -7.10
C CYS A 179 -5.96 10.65 -5.85
N ILE A 180 -4.99 10.19 -5.07
CA ILE A 180 -5.24 9.33 -3.91
C ILE A 180 -4.12 9.48 -2.88
N CYS A 181 -4.42 9.13 -1.62
CA CYS A 181 -3.43 9.11 -0.55
C CYS A 181 -3.37 7.74 0.11
N ILE A 182 -2.24 7.42 0.73
CA ILE A 182 -2.08 6.23 1.56
C ILE A 182 -1.48 6.65 2.91
N ALA A 183 -2.04 6.15 4.01
CA ALA A 183 -1.43 6.20 5.32
C ALA A 183 -0.62 4.93 5.54
N LEU A 184 0.60 5.05 6.08
CA LEU A 184 1.48 3.93 6.43
C LEU A 184 2.01 4.09 7.85
N GLY A 185 2.16 2.97 8.57
CA GLY A 185 2.74 2.93 9.91
C GLY A 185 2.64 1.55 10.53
N TYR A 186 3.29 1.33 11.64
CA TYR A 186 3.11 0.09 12.41
C TYR A 186 1.69 0.02 12.96
N PRO A 187 0.94 -1.08 12.70
CA PRO A 187 -0.42 -1.20 13.19
C PRO A 187 -0.44 -1.31 14.72
N ASN A 188 -1.32 -0.54 15.36
CA ASN A 188 -1.62 -0.67 16.78
C ASN A 188 -2.76 -1.68 17.01
N SER A 189 -3.71 -1.72 16.07
CA SER A 189 -4.78 -2.71 16.00
C SER A 189 -5.01 -3.16 14.56
N THR A 190 -5.54 -4.38 14.42
CA THR A 190 -5.88 -4.95 13.10
C THR A 190 -7.35 -5.34 13.11
N PRO A 191 -8.17 -4.74 12.23
CA PRO A 191 -9.60 -5.06 12.16
C PRO A 191 -9.83 -6.44 11.53
N ASP A 192 -10.96 -7.06 11.87
CA ASP A 192 -11.43 -8.29 11.26
C ASP A 192 -11.65 -8.15 9.74
N ALA A 193 -11.55 -9.28 9.05
CA ALA A 193 -11.89 -9.34 7.63
C ALA A 193 -13.38 -9.07 7.42
N LYS A 194 -13.68 -8.11 6.55
CA LYS A 194 -15.08 -7.89 6.14
C LYS A 194 -15.48 -8.90 5.07
N PRO A 195 -16.72 -9.39 5.07
CA PRO A 195 -17.20 -10.34 4.06
C PRO A 195 -17.10 -9.74 2.65
N ARG A 196 -16.84 -10.60 1.69
CA ARG A 196 -16.84 -10.27 0.26
C ARG A 196 -17.95 -11.04 -0.45
N ASN A 197 -18.59 -10.41 -1.43
CA ASN A 197 -19.66 -11.02 -2.19
C ASN A 197 -19.12 -11.66 -3.46
N ILE A 198 -18.87 -12.96 -3.40
CA ILE A 198 -18.36 -13.74 -4.54
C ILE A 198 -19.40 -13.82 -5.69
N ASN A 199 -20.69 -13.64 -5.40
CA ASN A 199 -21.74 -13.69 -6.42
C ASN A 199 -21.65 -12.52 -7.44
N LYS A 200 -20.78 -11.54 -7.20
CA LYS A 200 -20.44 -10.51 -8.19
C LYS A 200 -19.49 -11.00 -9.28
N VAL A 201 -18.87 -12.18 -9.11
CA VAL A 201 -18.07 -12.84 -10.12
C VAL A 201 -18.93 -13.89 -10.81
N LYS A 202 -19.04 -13.81 -12.13
CA LYS A 202 -19.81 -14.76 -12.95
C LYS A 202 -18.92 -15.29 -14.06
N PHE A 203 -18.98 -16.58 -14.28
CA PHE A 203 -18.46 -17.21 -15.48
C PHE A 203 -19.55 -17.11 -16.55
N ILE A 204 -19.19 -16.70 -17.74
CA ILE A 204 -20.08 -16.61 -18.90
C ILE A 204 -19.64 -17.71 -19.86
N ASP A 205 -20.54 -18.67 -20.10
CA ASP A 205 -20.36 -19.85 -20.97
C ASP A 205 -20.96 -19.56 -22.35
#